data_2ad1a327f9b6bd149aea93f6791a348c
#
_entry.id   2ad1a327f9b6bd149aea93f6791a348c
#
_cell.length_a   1.000
_cell.length_b   1.000
_cell.length_c   1.000
_cell.angle_alpha   90.00
_cell.angle_beta   90.00
_cell.angle_gamma   90.00
#
_symmetry.space_group_name_H-M   'P 1'
#
loop_
_entity.id
_entity.type
_entity.pdbx_description
1 polymer ?
#
loop_
_entity_poly.entity_id
_entity_poly.type
_entity_poly.pdbx_seq_one_letter_code
_entity_poly.pdbx_strand_id
1 'polypeptide(L)'
;MKKIMLLSVMIILLASCSSSEETKSMAPDFGYHVDRIVSVLEKQIVIGTFTAIVPDGGEISYSASNPDMSISSEGELTFILEPDYESQNEYLTEITASNDSGSDTINVKVKVLDSLCEYDTAAVFDDCIYQ
;
A
#
# COMPACT_ATOMS: atom_id res chain seq x y z
N MET A 1 44.02 63.19 -38.95
CA MET A 1 44.23 62.27 -37.83
C MET A 1 42.89 61.86 -37.33
N LYS A 2 42.44 60.66 -37.79
CA LYS A 2 41.10 60.09 -37.36
C LYS A 2 41.32 59.09 -36.24
N LYS A 3 40.81 59.39 -35.05
CA LYS A 3 40.77 58.43 -33.95
C LYS A 3 39.67 57.41 -34.19
N ILE A 4 40.04 56.16 -34.37
CA ILE A 4 39.13 55.04 -34.41
C ILE A 4 38.85 54.65 -33.00
N MET A 5 37.56 54.77 -32.58
CA MET A 5 37.07 54.41 -31.29
C MET A 5 36.56 52.93 -31.39
N LEU A 6 37.36 52.00 -30.86
CA LEU A 6 36.99 50.60 -30.75
C LEU A 6 35.90 50.45 -29.68
N LEU A 7 34.69 50.18 -30.14
CA LEU A 7 33.56 49.80 -29.25
C LEU A 7 33.70 48.32 -28.89
N SER A 8 34.17 48.04 -27.69
CA SER A 8 34.19 46.68 -27.15
C SER A 8 32.78 46.26 -26.77
N VAL A 9 32.19 45.40 -27.59
CA VAL A 9 30.91 44.76 -27.26
C VAL A 9 31.20 43.62 -26.29
N MET A 10 30.90 43.83 -25.01
CA MET A 10 30.94 42.81 -23.96
C MET A 10 29.68 41.96 -24.08
N ILE A 11 29.79 40.79 -24.68
CA ILE A 11 28.73 39.79 -24.71
C ILE A 11 28.70 39.13 -23.33
N ILE A 12 27.68 39.51 -22.53
CA ILE A 12 27.38 38.84 -21.28
C ILE A 12 26.62 37.55 -21.66
N LEU A 13 27.31 36.42 -21.64
CA LEU A 13 26.68 35.08 -21.64
C LEU A 13 25.97 34.88 -20.31
N LEU A 14 24.67 35.13 -20.31
CA LEU A 14 23.80 34.65 -19.25
C LEU A 14 23.71 33.13 -19.36
N ALA A 15 24.56 32.41 -18.64
CA ALA A 15 24.36 30.98 -18.37
C ALA A 15 23.08 30.85 -17.55
N SER A 16 21.96 30.57 -18.23
CA SER A 16 20.73 30.12 -17.59
C SER A 16 21.03 28.75 -16.99
N CYS A 17 21.41 28.72 -15.73
CA CYS A 17 21.43 27.51 -14.95
C CYS A 17 19.95 27.15 -14.70
N SER A 18 19.36 26.38 -15.59
CA SER A 18 18.11 25.68 -15.35
C SER A 18 18.42 24.57 -14.36
N SER A 19 18.38 24.87 -13.07
CA SER A 19 18.24 23.86 -12.06
C SER A 19 16.83 23.29 -12.20
N SER A 20 16.71 22.23 -12.99
CA SER A 20 15.60 21.29 -12.81
C SER A 20 15.78 20.77 -11.38
N GLU A 21 14.98 21.29 -10.46
CA GLU A 21 14.74 20.58 -9.21
C GLU A 21 14.12 19.25 -9.62
N GLU A 22 14.94 18.20 -9.71
CA GLU A 22 14.44 16.85 -9.67
C GLU A 22 13.70 16.75 -8.33
N THR A 23 12.38 16.83 -8.37
CA THR A 23 11.54 16.43 -7.27
C THR A 23 11.85 14.94 -7.07
N LYS A 24 12.78 14.68 -6.13
CA LYS A 24 13.15 13.31 -5.77
C LYS A 24 11.91 12.68 -5.16
N SER A 25 11.21 11.88 -5.95
CA SER A 25 10.10 11.08 -5.47
C SER A 25 10.53 10.34 -4.21
N MET A 26 9.65 10.27 -3.22
CA MET A 26 9.90 9.56 -1.97
C MET A 26 9.33 8.15 -2.05
N ALA A 27 9.95 7.21 -1.33
CA ALA A 27 9.42 5.85 -1.21
C ALA A 27 8.06 5.87 -0.47
N PRO A 28 7.16 4.94 -0.80
CA PRO A 28 5.94 4.74 -0.02
C PRO A 28 6.26 4.39 1.43
N ASP A 29 5.38 4.78 2.35
CA ASP A 29 5.46 4.46 3.77
C ASP A 29 4.06 4.13 4.30
N PHE A 30 3.89 2.98 4.92
CA PHE A 30 2.64 2.60 5.58
C PHE A 30 2.43 3.35 6.91
N GLY A 31 3.46 4.03 7.41
CA GLY A 31 3.40 4.80 8.67
C GLY A 31 3.38 3.95 9.94
N TYR A 32 3.48 2.63 9.82
CA TYR A 32 3.55 1.69 10.93
C TYR A 32 4.27 0.41 10.51
N HIS A 33 5.18 -0.05 11.36
CA HIS A 33 6.00 -1.25 11.14
C HIS A 33 5.64 -2.39 12.11
N VAL A 34 4.34 -2.50 12.43
CA VAL A 34 3.82 -3.57 13.29
C VAL A 34 2.93 -4.50 12.47
N ASP A 35 2.94 -5.77 12.84
CA ASP A 35 2.07 -6.77 12.24
C ASP A 35 0.60 -6.36 12.40
N ARG A 36 -0.15 -6.45 11.31
CA ARG A 36 -1.59 -6.18 11.30
C ARG A 36 -2.36 -7.48 11.43
N ILE A 37 -3.33 -7.48 12.32
CA ILE A 37 -4.27 -8.58 12.48
C ILE A 37 -5.65 -8.07 12.07
N VAL A 38 -6.27 -8.76 11.12
CA VAL A 38 -7.61 -8.46 10.62
C VAL A 38 -8.45 -9.73 10.77
N SER A 39 -9.69 -9.57 11.18
CA SER A 39 -10.65 -10.67 11.26
C SER A 39 -11.76 -10.45 10.24
N VAL A 40 -12.11 -11.49 9.51
CA VAL A 40 -13.20 -11.53 8.52
C VAL A 40 -14.07 -12.74 8.78
N LEU A 41 -15.33 -12.68 8.41
CA LEU A 41 -16.18 -13.86 8.43
C LEU A 41 -15.82 -14.77 7.26
N GLU A 42 -16.03 -16.07 7.40
CA GLU A 42 -15.97 -16.98 6.27
C GLU A 42 -16.91 -16.51 5.15
N LYS A 43 -16.63 -16.90 3.91
CA LYS A 43 -17.32 -16.44 2.69
C LYS A 43 -17.21 -14.94 2.40
N GLN A 44 -16.57 -14.14 3.27
CA GLN A 44 -16.29 -12.74 3.02
C GLN A 44 -14.99 -12.60 2.21
N ILE A 45 -15.08 -12.09 0.98
CA ILE A 45 -13.94 -11.95 0.07
C ILE A 45 -13.11 -10.72 0.44
N VAL A 46 -13.72 -9.58 0.78
CA VAL A 46 -13.00 -8.33 1.09
C VAL A 46 -12.40 -8.42 2.49
N ILE A 47 -11.09 -8.25 2.58
CA ILE A 47 -10.34 -8.27 3.85
C ILE A 47 -10.22 -6.88 4.43
N GLY A 48 -9.83 -5.90 3.62
CA GLY A 48 -9.68 -4.52 4.04
C GLY A 48 -8.76 -3.71 3.13
N THR A 49 -8.56 -2.43 3.46
CA THR A 49 -7.72 -1.53 2.68
C THR A 49 -6.44 -1.19 3.46
N PHE A 50 -5.30 -1.32 2.79
CA PHE A 50 -3.96 -1.06 3.30
C PHE A 50 -3.28 -0.04 2.40
N THR A 51 -3.30 1.23 2.82
CA THR A 51 -2.74 2.33 2.03
C THR A 51 -1.41 2.79 2.61
N ALA A 52 -0.42 2.93 1.74
CA ALA A 52 0.82 3.63 2.03
C ALA A 52 0.71 5.09 1.55
N ILE A 53 1.53 5.95 2.10
CA ILE A 53 1.58 7.37 1.76
C ILE A 53 2.90 7.66 1.06
N VAL A 54 2.83 8.40 -0.05
CA VAL A 54 3.99 9.03 -0.68
C VAL A 54 3.86 10.52 -0.45
N PRO A 55 4.74 11.15 0.33
CA PRO A 55 4.59 12.56 0.71
C PRO A 55 4.54 13.55 -0.45
N ASP A 56 5.14 13.21 -1.57
CA ASP A 56 5.14 13.99 -2.81
C ASP A 56 4.00 13.61 -3.79
N GLY A 57 3.11 12.67 -3.39
CA GLY A 57 1.92 12.29 -4.16
C GLY A 57 2.21 11.41 -5.38
N GLY A 58 3.32 10.67 -5.38
CA GLY A 58 3.68 9.72 -6.46
C GLY A 58 2.74 8.52 -6.53
N GLU A 59 2.72 7.85 -7.69
CA GLU A 59 1.98 6.61 -7.88
C GLU A 59 2.58 5.47 -7.03
N ILE A 60 1.70 4.59 -6.55
CA ILE A 60 2.07 3.42 -5.74
C ILE A 60 1.58 2.16 -6.45
N SER A 61 2.45 1.16 -6.53
CA SER A 61 2.10 -0.21 -6.92
C SER A 61 2.06 -1.09 -5.68
N TYR A 62 1.00 -1.88 -5.54
CA TYR A 62 0.84 -2.83 -4.44
C TYR A 62 1.02 -4.26 -4.90
N SER A 63 1.55 -5.11 -4.03
CA SER A 63 1.59 -6.56 -4.21
C SER A 63 1.35 -7.28 -2.88
N ALA A 64 0.74 -8.46 -2.96
CA ALA A 64 0.55 -9.37 -1.83
C ALA A 64 1.33 -10.66 -2.09
N SER A 65 1.97 -11.20 -1.05
CA SER A 65 2.82 -12.40 -1.19
C SER A 65 2.03 -13.71 -1.19
N ASN A 66 0.83 -13.71 -0.59
CA ASN A 66 0.01 -14.91 -0.49
C ASN A 66 -0.74 -15.16 -1.82
N PRO A 67 -0.60 -16.36 -2.43
CA PRO A 67 -1.24 -16.69 -3.71
C PRO A 67 -2.77 -16.78 -3.64
N ASP A 68 -3.37 -16.94 -2.45
CA ASP A 68 -4.81 -16.98 -2.27
C ASP A 68 -5.44 -15.59 -2.15
N MET A 69 -4.62 -14.54 -2.23
CA MET A 69 -5.03 -13.15 -2.05
C MET A 69 -4.63 -12.29 -3.25
N SER A 70 -5.36 -11.22 -3.45
CA SER A 70 -5.08 -10.18 -4.44
C SER A 70 -5.19 -8.80 -3.79
N ILE A 71 -4.42 -7.83 -4.27
CA ILE A 71 -4.49 -6.45 -3.82
C ILE A 71 -4.67 -5.52 -5.02
N SER A 72 -5.58 -4.55 -4.89
CA SER A 72 -5.85 -3.56 -5.95
C SER A 72 -4.83 -2.42 -5.96
N SER A 73 -4.90 -1.56 -6.98
CA SER A 73 -4.11 -0.32 -7.07
C SER A 73 -4.44 0.68 -5.96
N GLU A 74 -5.61 0.58 -5.36
CA GLU A 74 -6.05 1.39 -4.23
C GLU A 74 -5.67 0.79 -2.87
N GLY A 75 -4.99 -0.37 -2.86
CA GLY A 75 -4.59 -1.07 -1.65
C GLY A 75 -5.68 -1.93 -1.00
N GLU A 76 -6.77 -2.24 -1.71
CA GLU A 76 -7.80 -3.16 -1.21
C GLU A 76 -7.31 -4.61 -1.36
N LEU A 77 -7.19 -5.30 -0.22
CA LEU A 77 -6.82 -6.71 -0.14
C LEU A 77 -8.07 -7.58 -0.14
N THR A 78 -8.08 -8.59 -1.00
CA THR A 78 -9.20 -9.53 -1.15
C THR A 78 -8.71 -10.96 -1.24
N PHE A 79 -9.54 -11.92 -0.82
CA PHE A 79 -9.36 -13.32 -1.18
C PHE A 79 -9.70 -13.53 -2.67
N ILE A 80 -9.00 -14.45 -3.34
CA ILE A 80 -9.32 -14.86 -4.71
C ILE A 80 -10.53 -15.82 -4.71
N LEU A 81 -10.63 -16.66 -3.69
CA LEU A 81 -11.76 -17.55 -3.43
C LEU A 81 -12.32 -17.27 -2.05
N GLU A 82 -13.60 -17.53 -1.86
CA GLU A 82 -14.24 -17.38 -0.55
C GLU A 82 -13.51 -18.23 0.51
N PRO A 83 -13.09 -17.63 1.64
CA PRO A 83 -12.47 -18.39 2.71
C PRO A 83 -13.49 -19.26 3.42
N ASP A 84 -13.04 -20.43 3.84
CA ASP A 84 -13.80 -21.43 4.57
C ASP A 84 -13.08 -21.70 5.90
N TYR A 85 -13.74 -21.38 7.02
CA TYR A 85 -13.17 -21.52 8.36
C TYR A 85 -12.72 -22.94 8.68
N GLU A 86 -13.52 -23.94 8.26
CA GLU A 86 -13.25 -25.36 8.50
C GLU A 86 -12.03 -25.87 7.71
N SER A 87 -11.75 -25.24 6.58
CA SER A 87 -10.59 -25.58 5.76
C SER A 87 -9.32 -24.85 6.22
N GLN A 88 -9.42 -23.55 6.47
CA GLN A 88 -8.30 -22.73 6.93
C GLN A 88 -8.80 -21.46 7.59
N ASN A 89 -8.46 -21.28 8.87
CA ASN A 89 -8.93 -20.15 9.67
C ASN A 89 -7.88 -19.05 9.88
N GLU A 90 -6.65 -19.21 9.39
CA GLU A 90 -5.61 -18.20 9.47
C GLU A 90 -4.78 -18.14 8.19
N TYR A 91 -4.58 -16.93 7.68
CA TYR A 91 -3.75 -16.64 6.51
C TYR A 91 -2.72 -15.58 6.86
N LEU A 92 -1.53 -15.71 6.29
CA LEU A 92 -0.45 -14.73 6.40
C LEU A 92 -0.13 -14.19 5.01
N THR A 93 0.10 -12.89 4.91
CA THR A 93 0.60 -12.24 3.71
C THR A 93 1.48 -11.06 4.06
N GLU A 94 2.45 -10.79 3.20
CA GLU A 94 3.17 -9.53 3.19
C GLU A 94 2.54 -8.64 2.12
N ILE A 95 2.25 -7.39 2.47
CA ILE A 95 1.82 -6.38 1.51
C ILE A 95 2.99 -5.44 1.29
N THR A 96 3.40 -5.30 0.04
CA THR A 96 4.46 -4.38 -0.37
C THR A 96 3.85 -3.26 -1.20
N ALA A 97 4.13 -2.03 -0.80
CA ALA A 97 3.90 -0.81 -1.58
C ALA A 97 5.22 -0.37 -2.20
N SER A 98 5.26 -0.06 -3.48
CA SER A 98 6.48 0.31 -4.20
C SER A 98 6.25 1.41 -5.22
N ASN A 99 7.29 2.20 -5.46
CA ASN A 99 7.43 3.15 -6.56
C ASN A 99 8.89 3.18 -7.05
N ASP A 100 9.22 4.07 -7.99
CA ASP A 100 10.57 4.20 -8.55
C ASP A 100 11.64 4.59 -7.51
N SER A 101 11.24 5.09 -6.34
CA SER A 101 12.14 5.55 -5.28
C SER A 101 12.41 4.53 -4.19
N GLY A 102 11.58 3.49 -4.10
CA GLY A 102 11.72 2.44 -3.11
C GLY A 102 10.43 1.71 -2.78
N SER A 103 10.44 0.98 -1.69
CA SER A 103 9.29 0.19 -1.23
C SER A 103 9.23 0.12 0.29
N ASP A 104 8.03 -0.11 0.80
CA ASP A 104 7.76 -0.46 2.18
C ASP A 104 6.87 -1.70 2.26
N THR A 105 7.01 -2.49 3.32
CA THR A 105 6.33 -3.78 3.46
C THR A 105 5.77 -3.93 4.86
N ILE A 106 4.54 -4.45 4.96
CA ILE A 106 3.88 -4.81 6.22
C ILE A 106 3.44 -6.27 6.21
N ASN A 107 3.45 -6.90 7.39
CA ASN A 107 2.88 -8.22 7.58
C ASN A 107 1.40 -8.09 7.96
N VAL A 108 0.58 -8.90 7.33
CA VAL A 108 -0.86 -8.99 7.61
C VAL A 108 -1.23 -10.43 7.94
N LYS A 109 -1.82 -10.62 9.11
CA LYS A 109 -2.45 -11.87 9.53
C LYS A 109 -3.96 -11.71 9.40
N VAL A 110 -4.59 -12.56 8.61
CA VAL A 110 -6.04 -12.60 8.46
C VAL A 110 -6.58 -13.80 9.21
N LYS A 111 -7.49 -13.55 10.14
CA LYS A 111 -8.24 -14.59 10.84
C LYS A 111 -9.60 -14.71 10.22
N VAL A 112 -9.96 -15.90 9.80
CA VAL A 112 -11.31 -16.22 9.35
C VAL A 112 -12.10 -16.67 10.57
N LEU A 113 -13.28 -16.12 10.74
CA LEU A 113 -14.20 -16.45 11.82
C LEU A 113 -15.34 -17.27 11.24
N ASP A 114 -15.77 -18.27 12.00
CA ASP A 114 -16.94 -19.09 11.65
C ASP A 114 -18.21 -18.22 11.63
N SER A 115 -19.01 -18.35 10.59
CA SER A 115 -20.28 -17.65 10.44
C SER A 115 -21.46 -18.40 11.07
N LEU A 116 -21.24 -19.62 11.58
CA LEU A 116 -22.27 -20.49 12.12
C LEU A 116 -22.73 -20.14 13.55
N CYS A 117 -22.63 -18.87 13.98
CA CYS A 117 -23.50 -18.40 15.02
C CYS A 117 -24.92 -18.22 14.47
N GLU A 118 -25.49 -19.28 13.89
CA GLU A 118 -26.89 -19.30 13.57
C GLU A 118 -27.67 -19.31 14.90
N TYR A 119 -28.47 -18.26 15.10
CA TYR A 119 -29.35 -18.13 16.25
C TYR A 119 -30.43 -19.22 16.15
N ASP A 120 -30.07 -20.44 16.55
CA ASP A 120 -31.06 -21.48 16.81
C ASP A 120 -31.79 -21.12 18.10
N THR A 121 -33.07 -20.76 17.95
CA THR A 121 -33.98 -20.38 19.05
C THR A 121 -34.24 -21.47 20.08
N ALA A 122 -33.55 -22.59 20.03
CA ALA A 122 -33.84 -23.79 20.82
C ALA A 122 -32.68 -24.28 21.72
N ALA A 123 -31.46 -23.81 21.63
CA ALA A 123 -30.37 -24.36 22.45
C ALA A 123 -29.33 -23.34 22.84
N VAL A 124 -29.31 -23.04 24.13
CA VAL A 124 -28.15 -22.77 24.98
C VAL A 124 -26.99 -21.93 24.39
N PHE A 125 -26.83 -20.75 24.92
CA PHE A 125 -25.70 -19.83 24.81
C PHE A 125 -24.36 -20.45 25.25
N ASP A 126 -23.74 -21.35 24.51
CA ASP A 126 -22.51 -21.95 25.02
C ASP A 126 -21.33 -22.05 24.05
N ASP A 127 -21.46 -21.73 22.77
CA ASP A 127 -20.36 -21.92 21.80
C ASP A 127 -19.97 -20.69 20.97
N CYS A 128 -20.58 -19.53 21.16
CA CYS A 128 -20.10 -18.29 20.55
C CYS A 128 -19.18 -17.52 21.50
N ILE A 129 -18.12 -18.16 21.97
CA ILE A 129 -17.10 -17.48 22.76
C ILE A 129 -16.05 -16.94 21.78
N TYR A 130 -15.94 -15.61 21.72
CA TYR A 130 -14.78 -14.95 21.17
C TYR A 130 -13.53 -15.48 21.90
N GLN A 131 -12.76 -16.30 21.24
CA GLN A 131 -11.43 -16.67 21.67
C GLN A 131 -10.38 -15.84 20.97
#